data_48857fdbee44592adc94c87760275982
#
_entry.id   48857fdbee44592adc94c87760275982
#
_cell.length_a   1.000
_cell.length_b   1.000
_cell.length_c   1.000
_cell.angle_alpha   90.00
_cell.angle_beta   90.00
_cell.angle_gamma   90.00
#
_symmetry.space_group_name_H-M   'P 1'
#
loop_
_entity.id
_entity.type
_entity.pdbx_description
1 polymer ?
#
loop_
_entity_poly.entity_id
_entity_poly.type
_entity_poly.pdbx_seq_one_letter_code
_entity_poly.pdbx_strand_id
1 'polypeptide(L)'
;LGVNNEFGQVDISSKPAAEFTLALNSGNEMSLSDLRGKVVLVDFWASWCTPCRQEAPVLSRVYLEYAGQPVEFVGVNIWDRNQDALDFLEAFETTYPNGVDEAGSIAIDYGVRGIPEKLFIDQEGMVRQKFVGPMQADALRAAIDGLLSADPAAIGPAPAEDDTMDSY
;
A
#
# COMPACT_ATOMS: atom_id res chain seq x y z
N LEU A 1 -2.93 -4.35 -30.29
CA LEU A 1 -3.57 -4.17 -28.99
C LEU A 1 -2.49 -3.67 -28.04
N GLY A 2 -2.41 -2.33 -27.88
CA GLY A 2 -1.42 -1.68 -27.03
C GLY A 2 -1.69 -1.99 -25.57
N VAL A 3 -0.74 -2.60 -24.89
CA VAL A 3 -0.63 -2.55 -23.44
C VAL A 3 -0.07 -1.19 -23.10
N ASN A 4 -0.96 -0.24 -22.82
CA ASN A 4 -0.56 0.99 -22.18
C ASN A 4 -0.09 0.62 -20.77
N ASN A 5 1.22 0.57 -20.63
CA ASN A 5 1.87 0.46 -19.32
C ASN A 5 1.86 1.86 -18.70
N GLU A 6 0.68 2.35 -18.35
CA GLU A 6 0.55 3.66 -17.73
C GLU A 6 0.90 3.52 -16.25
N PHE A 7 2.07 4.07 -15.90
CA PHE A 7 2.36 4.40 -14.50
C PHE A 7 1.39 5.51 -14.05
N GLY A 8 0.86 5.37 -12.86
CA GLY A 8 0.00 6.40 -12.30
C GLY A 8 -1.07 5.85 -11.36
N GLN A 9 -1.93 6.75 -10.97
CA GLN A 9 -3.09 6.42 -10.15
C GLN A 9 -4.08 5.60 -10.96
N VAL A 10 -4.48 4.48 -10.40
CA VAL A 10 -5.52 3.62 -10.97
C VAL A 10 -6.82 3.92 -10.25
N ASP A 11 -7.87 4.14 -11.03
CA ASP A 11 -9.21 4.33 -10.51
C ASP A 11 -9.72 3.01 -9.92
N ILE A 12 -9.99 3.02 -8.63
CA ILE A 12 -10.54 1.89 -7.90
C ILE A 12 -11.75 2.34 -7.09
N SER A 13 -12.78 1.51 -7.05
CA SER A 13 -13.85 1.72 -6.08
C SER A 13 -13.33 1.46 -4.67
N SER A 14 -13.68 2.37 -3.73
CA SER A 14 -13.32 2.18 -2.33
C SER A 14 -13.92 0.87 -1.81
N LYS A 15 -13.09 0.05 -1.20
CA LYS A 15 -13.47 -1.25 -0.64
C LYS A 15 -12.65 -1.57 0.61
N PRO A 16 -13.15 -2.45 1.49
CA PRO A 16 -12.35 -2.94 2.60
C PRO A 16 -11.04 -3.57 2.08
N ALA A 17 -9.92 -3.21 2.73
CA ALA A 17 -8.64 -3.85 2.45
C ALA A 17 -8.68 -5.31 2.87
N ALA A 18 -8.14 -6.19 2.03
CA ALA A 18 -8.00 -7.60 2.37
C ALA A 18 -7.08 -7.77 3.58
N GLU A 19 -7.53 -8.51 4.58
CA GLU A 19 -6.70 -8.80 5.76
C GLU A 19 -5.52 -9.67 5.37
N PHE A 20 -4.37 -9.39 5.96
CA PHE A 20 -3.19 -10.25 5.84
C PHE A 20 -2.39 -10.26 7.14
N THR A 21 -1.64 -11.31 7.33
CA THR A 21 -0.58 -11.41 8.34
C THR A 21 0.75 -11.63 7.62
N LEU A 22 1.71 -10.78 7.92
CA LEU A 22 3.03 -10.77 7.29
C LEU A 22 4.10 -11.11 8.33
N ALA A 23 4.90 -12.13 8.05
CA ALA A 23 6.10 -12.40 8.81
C ALA A 23 7.16 -11.37 8.45
N LEU A 24 7.55 -10.54 9.41
CA LEU A 24 8.50 -9.46 9.19
C LEU A 24 9.93 -9.97 9.22
N ASN A 25 10.80 -9.29 8.50
CA ASN A 25 12.25 -9.59 8.51
C ASN A 25 12.90 -9.41 9.90
N SER A 26 12.24 -8.66 10.79
CA SER A 26 12.63 -8.53 12.21
C SER A 26 12.38 -9.78 13.05
N GLY A 27 11.65 -10.76 12.54
CA GLY A 27 11.21 -11.97 13.25
C GLY A 27 9.85 -11.87 13.92
N ASN A 28 9.21 -10.70 13.89
CA ASN A 28 7.85 -10.50 14.38
C ASN A 28 6.81 -10.73 13.28
N GLU A 29 5.56 -10.85 13.66
CA GLU A 29 4.42 -10.83 12.74
C GLU A 29 3.66 -9.51 12.84
N MET A 30 3.04 -9.10 11.74
CA MET A 30 2.17 -7.94 11.67
C MET A 30 0.92 -8.31 10.90
N SER A 31 -0.24 -7.99 11.44
CA SER A 31 -1.51 -8.09 10.74
C SER A 31 -2.00 -6.70 10.36
N LEU A 32 -2.67 -6.59 9.20
CA LEU A 32 -3.21 -5.29 8.77
C LEU A 32 -4.20 -4.73 9.81
N SER A 33 -4.99 -5.57 10.44
CA SER A 33 -5.93 -5.16 11.49
C SER A 33 -5.26 -4.50 12.70
N ASP A 34 -3.98 -4.77 12.96
CA ASP A 34 -3.20 -4.10 14.01
C ASP A 34 -2.95 -2.62 13.70
N LEU A 35 -3.12 -2.22 12.45
CA LEU A 35 -2.85 -0.87 11.95
C LEU A 35 -4.11 0.00 11.82
N ARG A 36 -5.24 -0.45 12.34
CA ARG A 36 -6.47 0.37 12.36
C ARG A 36 -6.23 1.69 13.09
N GLY A 37 -6.79 2.76 12.54
CA GLY A 37 -6.56 4.12 13.02
C GLY A 37 -5.35 4.82 12.39
N LYS A 38 -4.55 4.09 11.60
CA LYS A 38 -3.45 4.66 10.82
C LYS A 38 -3.79 4.68 9.33
N VAL A 39 -3.27 5.68 8.63
CA VAL A 39 -3.14 5.63 7.17
C VAL A 39 -2.03 4.65 6.85
N VAL A 40 -2.31 3.66 6.02
CA VAL A 40 -1.34 2.60 5.68
C VAL A 40 -1.01 2.66 4.20
N LEU A 41 0.28 2.72 3.90
CA LEU A 41 0.81 2.51 2.56
C LEU A 41 1.36 1.10 2.48
N VAL A 42 0.77 0.27 1.63
CA VAL A 42 1.29 -1.08 1.33
C VAL A 42 2.04 -1.00 0.01
N ASP A 43 3.34 -1.28 0.03
CA ASP A 43 4.23 -1.23 -1.12
C ASP A 43 4.70 -2.62 -1.51
N PHE A 44 4.34 -3.06 -2.73
CA PHE A 44 4.80 -4.32 -3.30
C PHE A 44 6.05 -4.08 -4.14
N TRP A 45 7.13 -4.78 -3.81
CA TRP A 45 8.46 -4.53 -4.37
C TRP A 45 9.32 -5.79 -4.50
N ALA A 46 10.39 -5.68 -5.26
CA ALA A 46 11.45 -6.67 -5.31
C ALA A 46 12.82 -5.99 -5.50
N SER A 47 13.88 -6.64 -5.06
CA SER A 47 15.25 -6.10 -5.13
C SER A 47 15.77 -5.94 -6.57
N TRP A 48 15.35 -6.81 -7.48
CA TRP A 48 15.72 -6.79 -8.90
C TRP A 48 14.96 -5.75 -9.74
N CYS A 49 13.93 -5.15 -9.16
CA CYS A 49 13.05 -4.19 -9.84
C CYS A 49 13.72 -2.81 -9.89
N THR A 50 14.12 -2.35 -11.06
CA THR A 50 14.80 -1.07 -11.23
C THR A 50 13.96 0.12 -10.76
N PRO A 51 12.68 0.27 -11.11
CA PRO A 51 11.85 1.36 -10.58
C PRO A 51 11.68 1.31 -9.06
N CYS A 52 11.64 0.10 -8.46
CA CYS A 52 11.61 -0.04 -7.00
C CYS A 52 12.90 0.52 -6.36
N ARG A 53 14.04 0.27 -6.97
CA ARG A 53 15.33 0.80 -6.50
C ARG A 53 15.41 2.32 -6.62
N GLN A 54 14.83 2.89 -7.66
CA GLN A 54 14.78 4.35 -7.85
C GLN A 54 13.88 5.03 -6.80
N GLU A 55 12.81 4.38 -6.41
CA GLU A 55 11.84 4.89 -5.45
C GLU A 55 12.28 4.70 -3.98
N ALA A 56 13.05 3.67 -3.68
CA ALA A 56 13.39 3.28 -2.30
C ALA A 56 13.93 4.44 -1.43
N PRO A 57 14.85 5.30 -1.90
CA PRO A 57 15.31 6.44 -1.11
C PRO A 57 14.19 7.44 -0.79
N VAL A 58 13.25 7.60 -1.70
CA VAL A 58 12.11 8.51 -1.52
C VAL A 58 11.17 7.95 -0.45
N LEU A 59 10.81 6.67 -0.54
CA LEU A 59 9.97 6.01 0.47
C LEU A 59 10.59 6.08 1.86
N SER A 60 11.87 5.75 1.98
CA SER A 60 12.58 5.77 3.27
C SER A 60 12.58 7.16 3.90
N ARG A 61 12.82 8.19 3.12
CA ARG A 61 12.82 9.58 3.58
C ARG A 61 11.43 10.07 3.97
N VAL A 62 10.43 9.87 3.11
CA VAL A 62 9.05 10.31 3.36
C VAL A 62 8.48 9.61 4.60
N TYR A 63 8.77 8.32 4.78
CA TYR A 63 8.35 7.60 5.98
C TYR A 63 8.79 8.30 7.28
N LEU A 64 10.03 8.75 7.34
CA LEU A 64 10.58 9.43 8.52
C LEU A 64 9.91 10.79 8.77
N GLU A 65 9.42 11.46 7.73
CA GLU A 65 8.71 12.73 7.86
C GLU A 65 7.39 12.60 8.64
N TYR A 66 6.79 11.41 8.63
CA TYR A 66 5.52 11.11 9.33
C TYR A 66 5.71 10.51 10.72
N ALA A 67 6.92 10.50 11.25
CA ALA A 67 7.19 10.02 12.61
C ALA A 67 6.30 10.77 13.63
N GLY A 68 5.63 10.03 14.51
CA GLY A 68 4.70 10.59 15.49
C GLY A 68 3.28 10.88 14.96
N GLN A 69 3.02 10.63 13.68
CA GLN A 69 1.69 10.73 13.08
C GLN A 69 1.10 9.31 12.88
N PRO A 70 -0.24 9.18 12.77
CA PRO A 70 -0.89 7.90 12.56
C PRO A 70 -0.74 7.41 11.11
N VAL A 71 0.49 7.11 10.72
CA VAL A 71 0.89 6.65 9.40
C VAL A 71 1.81 5.45 9.54
N GLU A 72 1.59 4.41 8.75
CA GLU A 72 2.50 3.28 8.67
C GLU A 72 2.75 2.89 7.21
N PHE A 73 3.98 2.50 6.92
CA PHE A 73 4.34 1.88 5.66
C PHE A 73 4.59 0.40 5.89
N VAL A 74 4.12 -0.43 4.99
CA VAL A 74 4.36 -1.88 5.01
C VAL A 74 4.91 -2.29 3.65
N GLY A 75 6.15 -2.74 3.63
CA GLY A 75 6.76 -3.31 2.43
C GLY A 75 6.45 -4.80 2.32
N VAL A 76 5.89 -5.20 1.18
CA VAL A 76 5.60 -6.60 0.86
C VAL A 76 6.50 -7.02 -0.28
N ASN A 77 7.54 -7.77 0.05
CA ASN A 77 8.49 -8.29 -0.93
C ASN A 77 7.91 -9.50 -1.65
N ILE A 78 7.96 -9.48 -2.98
CA ILE A 78 7.41 -10.54 -3.83
C ILE A 78 8.42 -10.95 -4.92
N TRP A 79 8.38 -12.22 -5.33
CA TRP A 79 9.16 -12.76 -6.44
C TRP A 79 10.66 -12.51 -6.32
N ASP A 80 11.19 -12.62 -5.12
CA ASP A 80 12.57 -12.23 -4.80
C ASP A 80 13.30 -13.33 -4.03
N ARG A 81 14.61 -13.16 -3.89
CA ARG A 81 15.44 -13.97 -3.03
C ARG A 81 15.63 -13.27 -1.69
N ASN A 82 15.46 -14.01 -0.60
CA ASN A 82 15.49 -13.43 0.75
C ASN A 82 16.76 -12.61 1.03
N GLN A 83 17.93 -13.10 0.64
CA GLN A 83 19.18 -12.37 0.89
C GLN A 83 19.23 -11.07 0.07
N ASP A 84 18.82 -11.10 -1.19
CA ASP A 84 18.82 -9.93 -2.06
C ASP A 84 17.83 -8.86 -1.53
N ALA A 85 16.70 -9.30 -0.99
CA ALA A 85 15.73 -8.41 -0.34
C ALA A 85 16.33 -7.75 0.92
N LEU A 86 17.01 -8.50 1.77
CA LEU A 86 17.66 -7.96 2.97
C LEU A 86 18.76 -6.96 2.62
N ASP A 87 19.59 -7.28 1.64
CA ASP A 87 20.65 -6.40 1.15
C ASP A 87 20.09 -5.08 0.59
N PHE A 88 18.95 -5.15 -0.10
CA PHE A 88 18.23 -3.97 -0.58
C PHE A 88 17.76 -3.07 0.57
N LEU A 89 17.10 -3.66 1.58
CA LEU A 89 16.59 -2.89 2.72
C LEU A 89 17.72 -2.21 3.51
N GLU A 90 18.84 -2.87 3.64
CA GLU A 90 20.05 -2.29 4.26
C GLU A 90 20.63 -1.15 3.42
N ALA A 91 20.81 -1.38 2.12
CA ALA A 91 21.40 -0.40 1.20
C ALA A 91 20.58 0.90 1.10
N PHE A 92 19.26 0.81 1.20
CA PHE A 92 18.36 1.96 1.14
C PHE A 92 17.92 2.48 2.52
N GLU A 93 18.50 1.97 3.59
CA GLU A 93 18.22 2.38 4.98
C GLU A 93 16.72 2.38 5.29
N THR A 94 16.01 1.34 4.81
CA THR A 94 14.58 1.19 5.00
C THR A 94 14.28 0.80 6.44
N THR A 95 13.49 1.60 7.15
CA THR A 95 13.18 1.41 8.57
C THR A 95 11.74 1.02 8.86
N TYR A 96 10.85 1.13 7.88
CA TYR A 96 9.47 0.66 8.04
C TYR A 96 9.37 -0.87 7.93
N PRO A 97 8.30 -1.47 8.49
CA PRO A 97 8.10 -2.92 8.45
C PRO A 97 8.13 -3.49 7.03
N ASN A 98 8.88 -4.58 6.87
CA ASN A 98 8.99 -5.33 5.63
C ASN A 98 8.95 -6.83 5.90
N GLY A 99 8.33 -7.56 5.00
CA GLY A 99 8.30 -9.02 5.02
C GLY A 99 8.09 -9.60 3.64
N VAL A 100 8.20 -10.91 3.53
CA VAL A 100 8.09 -11.65 2.27
C VAL A 100 6.71 -12.29 2.16
N ASP A 101 6.04 -12.08 1.03
CA ASP A 101 4.83 -12.80 0.65
C ASP A 101 5.21 -14.11 -0.07
N GLU A 102 5.65 -15.11 0.70
CA GLU A 102 6.19 -16.35 0.17
C GLU A 102 5.21 -17.11 -0.73
N ALA A 103 3.94 -17.15 -0.34
CA ALA A 103 2.90 -17.84 -1.08
C ALA A 103 2.32 -17.00 -2.24
N GLY A 104 2.61 -15.69 -2.27
CA GLY A 104 2.03 -14.77 -3.23
C GLY A 104 0.56 -14.43 -2.99
N SER A 105 -0.01 -14.86 -1.87
CA SER A 105 -1.43 -14.68 -1.56
C SER A 105 -1.80 -13.24 -1.30
N ILE A 106 -0.95 -12.47 -0.66
CA ILE A 106 -1.19 -11.03 -0.41
C ILE A 106 -1.24 -10.28 -1.73
N ALA A 107 -0.27 -10.54 -2.62
CA ALA A 107 -0.25 -9.94 -3.95
C ALA A 107 -1.50 -10.27 -4.77
N ILE A 108 -1.98 -11.51 -4.69
CA ILE A 108 -3.22 -11.95 -5.36
C ILE A 108 -4.44 -11.21 -4.81
N ASP A 109 -4.59 -11.15 -3.48
CA ASP A 109 -5.72 -10.52 -2.81
C ASP A 109 -5.80 -9.01 -3.10
N TYR A 110 -4.65 -8.36 -3.29
CA TYR A 110 -4.56 -6.95 -3.66
C TYR A 110 -4.54 -6.69 -5.17
N GLY A 111 -4.63 -7.74 -5.98
CA GLY A 111 -4.67 -7.62 -7.44
C GLY A 111 -3.39 -7.06 -8.05
N VAL A 112 -2.24 -7.36 -7.43
CA VAL A 112 -0.94 -6.93 -7.92
C VAL A 112 -0.58 -7.68 -9.19
N ARG A 113 -0.25 -6.95 -10.24
CA ARG A 113 0.14 -7.49 -11.55
C ARG A 113 1.57 -7.18 -11.95
N GLY A 114 2.16 -6.21 -11.29
CA GLY A 114 3.52 -5.75 -11.54
C GLY A 114 4.05 -5.02 -10.33
N ILE A 115 5.28 -4.56 -10.40
CA ILE A 115 5.92 -3.81 -9.32
C ILE A 115 6.72 -2.63 -9.88
N PRO A 116 6.84 -1.54 -9.10
CA PRO A 116 6.21 -1.32 -7.80
C PRO A 116 4.71 -1.02 -7.94
N GLU A 117 3.92 -1.53 -7.04
CA GLU A 117 2.52 -1.12 -6.85
C GLU A 117 2.29 -0.72 -5.41
N LYS A 118 1.52 0.34 -5.19
CA LYS A 118 1.19 0.86 -3.87
C LYS A 118 -0.31 0.97 -3.69
N LEU A 119 -0.77 0.60 -2.51
CA LEU A 119 -2.15 0.81 -2.10
C LEU A 119 -2.16 1.67 -0.85
N PHE A 120 -3.04 2.67 -0.87
CA PHE A 120 -3.26 3.56 0.25
C PHE A 120 -4.56 3.19 0.94
N ILE A 121 -4.46 2.89 2.22
CA ILE A 121 -5.55 2.44 3.08
C ILE A 121 -5.82 3.53 4.11
N ASP A 122 -7.08 3.91 4.28
CA ASP A 122 -7.46 4.91 5.26
C ASP A 122 -7.51 4.36 6.69
N GLN A 123 -7.77 5.24 7.64
CA GLN A 123 -7.79 4.91 9.08
C GLN A 123 -8.89 3.92 9.46
N GLU A 124 -9.93 3.77 8.64
CA GLU A 124 -11.01 2.79 8.79
C GLU A 124 -10.71 1.45 8.11
N GLY A 125 -9.58 1.35 7.40
CA GLY A 125 -9.17 0.13 6.71
C GLY A 125 -9.75 -0.03 5.30
N MET A 126 -10.15 1.05 4.67
CA MET A 126 -10.64 1.06 3.30
C MET A 126 -9.51 1.38 2.33
N VAL A 127 -9.39 0.61 1.26
CA VAL A 127 -8.49 0.96 0.14
C VAL A 127 -9.07 2.16 -0.60
N ARG A 128 -8.30 3.23 -0.67
CA ARG A 128 -8.72 4.51 -1.28
C ARG A 128 -8.03 4.81 -2.59
N GLN A 129 -6.79 4.41 -2.71
CA GLN A 129 -5.99 4.66 -3.92
C GLN A 129 -5.11 3.46 -4.22
N LYS A 130 -4.89 3.23 -5.50
CA LYS A 130 -3.86 2.35 -6.03
C LYS A 130 -2.96 3.15 -6.97
N PHE A 131 -1.67 2.98 -6.84
CA PHE A 131 -0.69 3.61 -7.72
C PHE A 131 0.24 2.54 -8.30
N VAL A 132 0.35 2.52 -9.62
CA VAL A 132 1.25 1.62 -10.35
C VAL A 132 2.48 2.40 -10.78
N GLY A 133 3.66 1.87 -10.49
CA GLY A 133 4.93 2.50 -10.79
C GLY A 133 5.53 3.30 -9.63
N PRO A 134 6.70 3.93 -9.84
CA PRO A 134 7.37 4.72 -8.82
C PRO A 134 6.66 6.05 -8.58
N MET A 135 6.62 6.48 -7.31
CA MET A 135 6.05 7.76 -6.90
C MET A 135 7.15 8.75 -6.50
N GLN A 136 6.90 10.02 -6.80
CA GLN A 136 7.70 11.13 -6.29
C GLN A 136 7.25 11.52 -4.88
N ALA A 137 8.12 12.17 -4.12
CA ALA A 137 7.86 12.55 -2.74
C ALA A 137 6.58 13.39 -2.58
N ASP A 138 6.35 14.36 -3.47
CA ASP A 138 5.18 15.23 -3.39
C ASP A 138 3.88 14.46 -3.61
N ALA A 139 3.86 13.50 -4.52
CA ALA A 139 2.70 12.64 -4.77
C ALA A 139 2.41 11.72 -3.57
N LEU A 140 3.46 11.17 -2.94
CA LEU A 140 3.33 10.38 -1.71
C LEU A 140 2.73 11.20 -0.58
N ARG A 141 3.26 12.40 -0.33
CA ARG A 141 2.74 13.30 0.71
C ARG A 141 1.29 13.69 0.44
N ALA A 142 0.96 14.05 -0.78
CA ALA A 142 -0.41 14.42 -1.15
C ALA A 142 -1.40 13.29 -0.89
N ALA A 143 -1.05 12.06 -1.24
CA ALA A 143 -1.88 10.89 -0.99
C ALA A 143 -2.07 10.62 0.52
N ILE A 144 -1.01 10.67 1.30
CA ILE A 144 -1.04 10.44 2.76
C ILE A 144 -1.80 11.57 3.46
N ASP A 145 -1.48 12.82 3.17
CA ASP A 145 -2.09 13.99 3.80
C ASP A 145 -3.60 14.06 3.49
N GLY A 146 -3.98 13.70 2.27
CA GLY A 146 -5.37 13.62 1.88
C GLY A 146 -6.18 12.63 2.73
N LEU A 147 -5.60 11.50 3.09
CA LEU A 147 -6.24 10.49 3.94
C LEU A 147 -6.20 10.84 5.43
N LEU A 148 -5.16 11.56 5.88
CA LEU A 148 -5.07 12.04 7.26
C LEU A 148 -6.10 13.13 7.56
N SER A 149 -6.39 13.99 6.59
CA SER A 149 -7.32 15.10 6.73
C SER A 149 -8.78 14.74 6.44
N ALA A 150 -9.06 13.54 5.90
CA ALA A 150 -10.42 13.07 5.68
C ALA A 150 -11.11 12.89 7.05
N ASP A 151 -12.13 13.71 7.31
CA ASP A 151 -12.96 13.55 8.51
C ASP A 151 -13.78 12.25 8.38
N PRO A 152 -13.65 11.29 9.31
CA PRO A 152 -14.46 10.08 9.30
C PRO A 152 -15.97 10.37 9.31
N ALA A 153 -16.38 11.52 9.85
CA ALA A 153 -17.76 11.97 9.85
C ALA A 153 -18.24 12.54 8.51
N ALA A 154 -17.33 12.90 7.60
CA ALA A 154 -17.66 13.42 6.29
C ALA A 154 -17.95 12.33 5.25
N ILE A 155 -17.66 11.07 5.57
CA ILE A 155 -18.02 9.91 4.75
C ILE A 155 -19.41 9.48 5.19
N GLY A 156 -20.44 10.14 4.65
CA GLY A 156 -21.81 9.72 4.85
C GLY A 156 -22.01 8.24 4.47
N PRO A 157 -23.01 7.56 5.06
CA PRO A 157 -23.31 6.19 4.68
C PRO A 157 -23.51 6.12 3.17
N ALA A 158 -23.01 5.04 2.55
CA ALA A 158 -23.30 4.76 1.16
C ALA A 158 -24.79 4.89 0.93
N PRO A 159 -25.23 5.51 -0.20
CA PRO A 159 -26.65 5.61 -0.49
C PRO A 159 -27.23 4.20 -0.41
N ALA A 160 -28.26 4.04 0.43
CA ALA A 160 -29.01 2.80 0.50
C ALA A 160 -29.50 2.50 -0.93
N GLU A 161 -29.18 1.32 -1.43
CA GLU A 161 -29.77 0.83 -2.67
C GLU A 161 -31.29 0.87 -2.47
N ASP A 162 -31.95 1.74 -3.22
CA ASP A 162 -33.39 1.85 -3.24
C ASP A 162 -33.95 0.61 -3.94
N ASP A 163 -34.25 -0.39 -3.13
CA ASP A 163 -34.94 -1.61 -3.57
C ASP A 163 -36.43 -1.28 -3.79
N THR A 164 -36.69 -0.41 -4.73
CA THR A 164 -38.04 -0.28 -5.27
C THR A 164 -38.25 -1.37 -6.30
N MET A 165 -38.53 -2.57 -5.81
CA MET A 165 -39.27 -3.56 -6.57
C MET A 165 -40.64 -2.96 -6.91
N ASP A 166 -40.74 -2.41 -8.09
CA ASP A 166 -42.05 -2.07 -8.66
C ASP A 166 -42.69 -3.33 -9.19
N SER A 167 -43.78 -3.68 -8.55
CA SER A 167 -44.67 -4.76 -8.96
C SER A 167 -45.54 -4.26 -10.14
N TYR A 168 -45.40 -4.95 -11.30
CA TYR A 168 -46.49 -5.21 -12.23
C TYR A 168 -46.15 -6.40 -13.12
#